data_125074041e9858367428f2d4b0c35d62
#
_entry.id   125074041e9858367428f2d4b0c35d62
#
_cell.length_a   1.000
_cell.length_b   1.000
_cell.length_c   1.000
_cell.angle_alpha   90.00
_cell.angle_beta   90.00
_cell.angle_gamma   90.00
#
_symmetry.space_group_name_H-M   'P 1'
#
loop_
_entity.id
_entity.type
_entity.pdbx_description
1 polymer ?
#
loop_
_entity_poly.entity_id
_entity_poly.type
_entity_poly.pdbx_seq_one_letter_code
_entity_poly.pdbx_strand_id
1 'polypeptide(L)'
;RPDSITPEKLAVMKEYGVTRISINPQTMNDETLRTIGRAHNAAQVKEAFAMARQAGFDNINMDLIAGLPGEDLDSMQHTLAEVRALAPESLTVHSLAIKRAANLNQQMNDYKSTIHHDMDAMHTAAQETAQALGMEPYYLYRQKNIGGNLENVGYAKPGCECLYNILIMEEMTDIIAAGAGASTKLVYHAENRVERVENCKSVDDYINRFDEMLDRKRKAF
;
A
#
# COMPACT_ATOMS: atom_id res chain seq x y z
N ARG A 1 8.85 1.76 3.99
CA ARG A 1 8.97 3.23 3.95
C ARG A 1 10.37 3.59 3.49
N PRO A 2 10.58 4.63 2.65
CA PRO A 2 11.89 5.02 2.14
C PRO A 2 12.92 5.28 3.25
N ASP A 3 12.51 5.98 4.31
CA ASP A 3 13.32 6.32 5.48
C ASP A 3 13.74 5.11 6.35
N SER A 4 13.23 3.93 6.08
CA SER A 4 13.58 2.70 6.83
C SER A 4 14.51 1.76 6.07
N ILE A 5 14.85 2.08 4.83
CA ILE A 5 15.72 1.26 3.96
C ILE A 5 17.17 1.56 4.27
N THR A 6 17.93 0.51 4.55
CA THR A 6 19.39 0.58 4.74
C THR A 6 20.07 -0.58 4.02
N PRO A 7 21.36 -0.45 3.65
CA PRO A 7 22.11 -1.54 3.00
C PRO A 7 22.08 -2.84 3.79
N GLU A 8 22.17 -2.77 5.12
CA GLU A 8 22.18 -3.96 5.99
C GLU A 8 20.84 -4.70 5.94
N LYS A 9 19.71 -3.95 5.98
CA LYS A 9 18.37 -4.56 5.86
C LYS A 9 18.15 -5.19 4.48
N LEU A 10 18.62 -4.53 3.43
CA LEU A 10 18.53 -5.08 2.06
C LEU A 10 19.34 -6.37 1.95
N ALA A 11 20.56 -6.40 2.51
CA ALA A 11 21.40 -7.60 2.54
C ALA A 11 20.72 -8.77 3.27
N VAL A 12 20.17 -8.52 4.47
CA VAL A 12 19.42 -9.54 5.22
C VAL A 12 18.20 -10.03 4.42
N MET A 13 17.43 -9.14 3.81
CA MET A 13 16.28 -9.56 2.99
C MET A 13 16.71 -10.45 1.81
N LYS A 14 17.83 -10.15 1.17
CA LYS A 14 18.38 -10.99 0.07
C LYS A 14 18.85 -12.34 0.60
N GLU A 15 19.52 -12.39 1.75
CA GLU A 15 19.97 -13.63 2.40
C GLU A 15 18.78 -14.58 2.66
N TYR A 16 17.64 -14.04 3.09
CA TYR A 16 16.42 -14.80 3.35
C TYR A 16 15.52 -14.99 2.11
N GLY A 17 16.03 -14.71 0.90
CA GLY A 17 15.33 -15.00 -0.35
C GLY A 17 14.15 -14.08 -0.65
N VAL A 18 14.10 -12.87 -0.06
CA VAL A 18 13.07 -11.89 -0.42
C VAL A 18 13.29 -11.41 -1.84
N THR A 19 12.32 -11.61 -2.71
CA THR A 19 12.39 -11.27 -4.13
C THR A 19 11.70 -9.96 -4.46
N ARG A 20 10.65 -9.57 -3.72
CA ARG A 20 9.84 -8.38 -3.95
C ARG A 20 9.82 -7.48 -2.73
N ILE A 21 10.04 -6.19 -2.94
CA ILE A 21 9.95 -5.16 -1.89
C ILE A 21 9.06 -4.00 -2.34
N SER A 22 8.60 -3.20 -1.37
CA SER A 22 7.85 -1.98 -1.65
C SER A 22 8.58 -0.77 -1.11
N ILE A 23 8.77 0.25 -1.97
CA ILE A 23 9.34 1.55 -1.63
C ILE A 23 8.26 2.59 -1.93
N ASN A 24 7.48 2.96 -0.90
CA ASN A 24 6.21 3.66 -1.06
C ASN A 24 6.37 5.17 -0.84
N PRO A 25 6.47 5.99 -1.90
CA PRO A 25 6.61 7.43 -1.78
C PRO A 25 5.32 8.11 -1.28
N GLN A 26 4.17 7.63 -1.68
CA GLN A 26 2.85 8.23 -1.62
C GLN A 26 2.67 9.38 -2.63
N THR A 27 3.61 10.28 -2.72
CA THR A 27 3.79 11.36 -3.69
C THR A 27 5.28 11.69 -3.79
N MET A 28 5.68 12.41 -4.84
CA MET A 28 7.04 12.96 -5.00
C MET A 28 7.09 14.47 -4.74
N ASN A 29 6.04 15.04 -4.14
CA ASN A 29 5.96 16.47 -3.78
C ASN A 29 6.32 16.64 -2.30
N ASP A 30 7.45 17.26 -2.01
CA ASP A 30 8.00 17.41 -0.66
C ASP A 30 7.10 18.21 0.28
N GLU A 31 6.37 19.18 -0.22
CA GLU A 31 5.42 19.97 0.57
C GLU A 31 4.25 19.11 1.04
N THR A 32 3.69 18.30 0.15
CA THR A 32 2.63 17.36 0.45
C THR A 32 3.11 16.30 1.44
N LEU A 33 4.31 15.74 1.25
CA LEU A 33 4.90 14.76 2.17
C LEU A 33 4.99 15.32 3.60
N ARG A 34 5.42 16.57 3.76
CA ARG A 34 5.44 17.26 5.07
C ARG A 34 4.03 17.43 5.64
N THR A 35 3.08 17.86 4.82
CA THR A 35 1.67 18.08 5.21
C THR A 35 1.02 16.79 5.73
N ILE A 36 1.28 15.65 5.09
CA ILE A 36 0.75 14.33 5.50
C ILE A 36 1.60 13.63 6.56
N GLY A 37 2.60 14.32 7.13
CA GLY A 37 3.43 13.80 8.23
C GLY A 37 4.37 12.66 7.82
N ARG A 38 4.87 12.67 6.58
CA ARG A 38 5.89 11.71 6.15
C ARG A 38 7.29 12.19 6.56
N ALA A 39 8.11 11.26 7.07
CA ALA A 39 9.46 11.55 7.52
C ALA A 39 10.48 11.58 6.37
N HIS A 40 10.11 11.13 5.18
CA HIS A 40 10.97 11.10 3.99
C HIS A 40 10.60 12.23 3.00
N ASN A 41 11.51 12.52 2.10
CA ASN A 41 11.34 13.41 0.96
C ASN A 41 11.59 12.66 -0.37
N ALA A 42 11.34 13.32 -1.51
CA ALA A 42 11.50 12.73 -2.82
C ALA A 42 12.94 12.29 -3.13
N ALA A 43 13.95 13.01 -2.66
CA ALA A 43 15.36 12.63 -2.82
C ALA A 43 15.65 11.30 -2.10
N GLN A 44 15.17 11.13 -0.86
CA GLN A 44 15.34 9.90 -0.10
C GLN A 44 14.61 8.70 -0.74
N VAL A 45 13.48 8.93 -1.43
CA VAL A 45 12.82 7.88 -2.23
C VAL A 45 13.74 7.40 -3.34
N LYS A 46 14.34 8.34 -4.10
CA LYS A 46 15.29 8.00 -5.18
C LYS A 46 16.52 7.27 -4.68
N GLU A 47 17.10 7.73 -3.57
CA GLU A 47 18.25 7.07 -2.93
C GLU A 47 17.90 5.65 -2.47
N ALA A 48 16.77 5.47 -1.79
CA ALA A 48 16.30 4.16 -1.33
C ALA A 48 16.06 3.21 -2.51
N PHE A 49 15.50 3.72 -3.61
CA PHE A 49 15.27 2.95 -4.83
C PHE A 49 16.59 2.53 -5.48
N ALA A 50 17.56 3.45 -5.59
CA ALA A 50 18.88 3.16 -6.12
C ALA A 50 19.64 2.13 -5.25
N MET A 51 19.60 2.26 -3.91
CA MET A 51 20.18 1.26 -3.00
C MET A 51 19.56 -0.12 -3.18
N ALA A 52 18.23 -0.20 -3.35
CA ALA A 52 17.55 -1.46 -3.58
C ALA A 52 17.96 -2.11 -4.90
N ARG A 53 18.07 -1.32 -5.98
CA ARG A 53 18.60 -1.80 -7.28
C ARG A 53 20.03 -2.30 -7.17
N GLN A 54 20.91 -1.58 -6.48
CA GLN A 54 22.31 -1.99 -6.24
C GLN A 54 22.39 -3.29 -5.43
N ALA A 55 21.46 -3.50 -4.48
CA ALA A 55 21.34 -4.74 -3.71
C ALA A 55 20.74 -5.91 -4.54
N GLY A 56 20.39 -5.71 -5.82
CA GLY A 56 19.87 -6.73 -6.72
C GLY A 56 18.38 -7.01 -6.58
N PHE A 57 17.58 -6.03 -6.11
CA PHE A 57 16.12 -6.13 -6.19
C PHE A 57 15.64 -5.65 -7.56
N ASP A 58 15.00 -6.55 -8.29
CA ASP A 58 14.44 -6.36 -9.64
C ASP A 58 12.91 -6.41 -9.66
N ASN A 59 12.26 -6.59 -8.52
CA ASN A 59 10.82 -6.48 -8.34
C ASN A 59 10.51 -5.50 -7.21
N ILE A 60 10.39 -4.21 -7.58
CA ILE A 60 10.12 -3.11 -6.65
C ILE A 60 8.74 -2.53 -6.96
N ASN A 61 7.89 -2.47 -5.93
CA ASN A 61 6.60 -1.80 -5.99
C ASN A 61 6.70 -0.38 -5.43
N MET A 62 5.92 0.54 -5.98
CA MET A 62 5.71 1.87 -5.44
C MET A 62 4.22 2.13 -5.21
N ASP A 63 3.85 2.63 -4.02
CA ASP A 63 2.46 3.03 -3.73
C ASP A 63 2.34 4.55 -3.84
N LEU A 64 1.32 5.00 -4.56
CA LEU A 64 0.91 6.40 -4.68
C LEU A 64 -0.48 6.61 -4.09
N ILE A 65 -0.77 7.85 -3.70
CA ILE A 65 -2.10 8.24 -3.24
C ILE A 65 -2.59 9.41 -4.10
N ALA A 66 -3.68 9.20 -4.81
CA ALA A 66 -4.39 10.26 -5.53
C ALA A 66 -5.30 11.04 -4.58
N GLY A 67 -5.41 12.36 -4.78
CA GLY A 67 -6.25 13.25 -4.01
C GLY A 67 -5.67 13.64 -2.65
N LEU A 68 -4.36 13.67 -2.51
CA LEU A 68 -3.70 14.19 -1.31
C LEU A 68 -4.00 15.68 -1.13
N PRO A 69 -4.02 16.18 0.13
CA PRO A 69 -4.28 17.59 0.41
C PRO A 69 -3.31 18.52 -0.31
N GLY A 70 -3.85 19.48 -1.05
CA GLY A 70 -3.08 20.47 -1.80
C GLY A 70 -2.54 19.96 -3.13
N GLU A 71 -2.82 18.72 -3.53
CA GLU A 71 -2.44 18.19 -4.84
C GLU A 71 -3.58 18.28 -5.85
N ASP A 72 -3.21 18.65 -7.05
CA ASP A 72 -4.00 18.68 -8.27
C ASP A 72 -3.45 17.68 -9.32
N LEU A 73 -3.99 17.71 -10.53
CA LEU A 73 -3.54 16.85 -11.61
C LEU A 73 -2.07 17.11 -11.98
N ASP A 74 -1.60 18.37 -11.96
CA ASP A 74 -0.21 18.70 -12.29
C ASP A 74 0.76 18.11 -11.25
N SER A 75 0.39 18.16 -9.97
CA SER A 75 1.14 17.52 -8.87
C SER A 75 1.23 16.00 -9.05
N MET A 76 0.12 15.37 -9.46
CA MET A 76 0.09 13.92 -9.75
C MET A 76 0.94 13.60 -10.98
N GLN A 77 0.88 14.40 -12.05
CA GLN A 77 1.70 14.22 -13.25
C GLN A 77 3.20 14.36 -12.95
N HIS A 78 3.58 15.32 -12.10
CA HIS A 78 4.95 15.42 -11.62
C HIS A 78 5.40 14.14 -10.91
N THR A 79 4.60 13.63 -9.96
CA THR A 79 4.86 12.37 -9.25
C THR A 79 5.01 11.19 -10.23
N LEU A 80 4.11 11.08 -11.20
CA LEU A 80 4.14 10.01 -12.20
C LEU A 80 5.37 10.09 -13.12
N ALA A 81 5.82 11.30 -13.49
CA ALA A 81 7.06 11.49 -14.25
C ALA A 81 8.29 10.98 -13.48
N GLU A 82 8.36 11.27 -12.19
CA GLU A 82 9.43 10.78 -11.31
C GLU A 82 9.40 9.25 -11.14
N VAL A 83 8.22 8.68 -10.95
CA VAL A 83 8.02 7.22 -10.89
C VAL A 83 8.42 6.56 -12.21
N ARG A 84 8.05 7.16 -13.33
CA ARG A 84 8.43 6.67 -14.67
C ARG A 84 9.94 6.65 -14.87
N ALA A 85 10.65 7.68 -14.37
CA ALA A 85 12.12 7.73 -14.43
C ALA A 85 12.78 6.64 -13.58
N LEU A 86 12.19 6.25 -12.44
CA LEU A 86 12.65 5.16 -11.58
C LEU A 86 12.35 3.78 -12.19
N ALA A 87 11.34 3.67 -13.03
CA ALA A 87 10.90 2.44 -13.72
C ALA A 87 10.70 1.23 -12.79
N PRO A 88 9.79 1.30 -11.80
CA PRO A 88 9.47 0.15 -10.95
C PRO A 88 8.81 -0.98 -11.76
N GLU A 89 8.70 -2.16 -11.16
CA GLU A 89 8.02 -3.32 -11.77
C GLU A 89 6.53 -3.38 -11.42
N SER A 90 6.13 -2.70 -10.34
CA SER A 90 4.71 -2.59 -9.96
C SER A 90 4.40 -1.24 -9.34
N LEU A 91 3.16 -0.83 -9.50
CA LEU A 91 2.61 0.44 -9.02
C LEU A 91 1.25 0.17 -8.38
N THR A 92 1.02 0.71 -7.19
CA THR A 92 -0.30 0.72 -6.58
C THR A 92 -0.78 2.15 -6.43
N VAL A 93 -1.96 2.45 -6.95
CA VAL A 93 -2.57 3.77 -6.86
C VAL A 93 -3.77 3.70 -5.93
N HIS A 94 -3.65 4.39 -4.80
CA HIS A 94 -4.70 4.49 -3.79
C HIS A 94 -5.47 5.79 -3.97
N SER A 95 -6.78 5.74 -3.80
CA SER A 95 -7.58 6.95 -3.59
C SER A 95 -7.53 7.33 -2.11
N LEU A 96 -7.36 8.62 -1.82
CA LEU A 96 -7.31 9.09 -0.44
C LEU A 96 -8.60 8.70 0.31
N ALA A 97 -8.45 7.90 1.37
CA ALA A 97 -9.53 7.54 2.28
C ALA A 97 -9.29 8.18 3.65
N ILE A 98 -10.19 9.06 4.07
CA ILE A 98 -10.05 9.77 5.33
C ILE A 98 -10.75 8.98 6.44
N LYS A 99 -9.97 8.41 7.34
CA LYS A 99 -10.49 7.71 8.53
C LYS A 99 -10.89 8.72 9.61
N ARG A 100 -11.99 8.45 10.33
CA ARG A 100 -12.54 9.34 11.39
C ARG A 100 -11.53 9.71 12.47
N ALA A 101 -10.56 8.86 12.76
CA ALA A 101 -9.55 9.06 13.80
C ALA A 101 -8.22 9.64 13.28
N ALA A 102 -8.13 10.02 11.99
CA ALA A 102 -6.91 10.59 11.46
C ALA A 102 -6.78 12.08 11.85
N ASN A 103 -5.57 12.52 12.20
CA ASN A 103 -5.27 13.93 12.47
C ASN A 103 -5.72 14.85 11.32
N LEU A 104 -5.65 14.36 10.10
CA LEU A 104 -6.14 15.03 8.90
C LEU A 104 -7.65 15.34 8.96
N ASN A 105 -8.45 14.48 9.64
CA ASN A 105 -9.90 14.71 9.79
C ASN A 105 -10.23 15.90 10.71
N GLN A 106 -9.35 16.26 11.62
CA GLN A 106 -9.53 17.40 12.53
C GLN A 106 -9.28 18.74 11.83
N GLN A 107 -8.53 18.76 10.75
CA GLN A 107 -8.20 19.93 9.94
C GLN A 107 -9.06 20.01 8.64
N MET A 108 -10.00 19.12 8.46
CA MET A 108 -10.70 18.85 7.19
C MET A 108 -11.70 19.92 6.71
N ASN A 109 -12.10 20.88 7.51
CA ASN A 109 -13.06 21.89 7.03
C ASN A 109 -12.49 22.72 5.87
N ASP A 110 -11.16 22.85 5.80
CA ASP A 110 -10.45 23.60 4.75
C ASP A 110 -10.14 22.73 3.51
N TYR A 111 -10.11 21.38 3.66
CA TYR A 111 -9.71 20.47 2.60
C TYR A 111 -10.87 19.90 1.76
N LYS A 112 -12.10 19.91 2.28
CA LYS A 112 -13.28 19.32 1.60
C LYS A 112 -13.63 19.95 0.26
N SER A 113 -13.25 21.19 0.03
CA SER A 113 -13.52 21.89 -1.24
C SER A 113 -12.52 21.58 -2.36
N THR A 114 -11.35 21.04 -2.05
CA THR A 114 -10.24 20.86 -3.02
C THR A 114 -10.12 19.41 -3.55
N ILE A 115 -10.72 18.42 -2.87
CA ILE A 115 -10.45 16.99 -3.09
C ILE A 115 -11.19 16.38 -4.31
N HIS A 116 -12.20 17.03 -4.88
CA HIS A 116 -13.15 16.30 -5.75
C HIS A 116 -13.07 16.55 -7.25
N HIS A 117 -12.26 17.49 -7.73
CA HIS A 117 -12.37 17.89 -9.14
C HIS A 117 -11.53 17.09 -10.14
N ASP A 118 -10.44 16.41 -9.70
CA ASP A 118 -9.50 15.80 -10.63
C ASP A 118 -9.15 14.32 -10.36
N MET A 119 -9.86 13.65 -9.44
CA MET A 119 -9.54 12.27 -9.04
C MET A 119 -9.58 11.27 -10.21
N ASP A 120 -10.58 11.38 -11.08
CA ASP A 120 -10.69 10.51 -12.26
C ASP A 120 -9.54 10.76 -13.24
N ALA A 121 -9.17 12.03 -13.43
CA ALA A 121 -8.05 12.41 -14.27
C ALA A 121 -6.70 11.92 -13.69
N MET A 122 -6.52 11.99 -12.36
CA MET A 122 -5.32 11.47 -11.69
C MET A 122 -5.20 9.94 -11.86
N HIS A 123 -6.31 9.20 -11.71
CA HIS A 123 -6.34 7.75 -11.92
C HIS A 123 -6.08 7.38 -13.38
N THR A 124 -6.64 8.15 -14.32
CA THR A 124 -6.39 7.96 -15.75
C THR A 124 -4.92 8.17 -16.08
N ALA A 125 -4.31 9.25 -15.60
CA ALA A 125 -2.88 9.54 -15.80
C ALA A 125 -1.98 8.44 -15.19
N ALA A 126 -2.36 7.91 -14.02
CA ALA A 126 -1.65 6.80 -13.38
C ALA A 126 -1.76 5.50 -14.19
N GLN A 127 -2.93 5.19 -14.73
CA GLN A 127 -3.15 4.04 -15.62
C GLN A 127 -2.31 4.16 -16.90
N GLU A 128 -2.32 5.31 -17.55
CA GLU A 128 -1.50 5.57 -18.76
C GLU A 128 0.00 5.41 -18.47
N THR A 129 0.44 5.89 -17.29
CA THR A 129 1.82 5.73 -16.84
C THR A 129 2.18 4.27 -16.61
N ALA A 130 1.31 3.51 -15.95
CA ALA A 130 1.50 2.08 -15.74
C ALA A 130 1.59 1.31 -17.06
N GLN A 131 0.68 1.59 -18.00
CA GLN A 131 0.71 1.00 -19.36
C GLN A 131 1.99 1.35 -20.12
N ALA A 132 2.45 2.59 -20.03
CA ALA A 132 3.71 3.03 -20.66
C ALA A 132 4.95 2.33 -20.06
N LEU A 133 4.86 1.84 -18.83
CA LEU A 133 5.88 1.01 -18.16
C LEU A 133 5.72 -0.49 -18.42
N GLY A 134 4.74 -0.90 -19.24
CA GLY A 134 4.45 -2.30 -19.53
C GLY A 134 3.77 -3.05 -18.41
N MET A 135 3.04 -2.34 -17.56
CA MET A 135 2.27 -2.91 -16.46
C MET A 135 0.81 -3.11 -16.85
N GLU A 136 0.20 -4.15 -16.29
CA GLU A 136 -1.22 -4.45 -16.40
C GLU A 136 -1.89 -4.38 -15.03
N PRO A 137 -3.19 -4.01 -14.94
CA PRO A 137 -3.92 -4.08 -13.67
C PRO A 137 -4.09 -5.55 -13.28
N TYR A 138 -3.78 -5.89 -12.02
CA TYR A 138 -3.87 -7.27 -11.54
C TYR A 138 -4.75 -7.44 -10.30
N TYR A 139 -5.05 -6.36 -9.59
CA TYR A 139 -6.05 -6.38 -8.52
C TYR A 139 -6.71 -5.03 -8.32
N LEU A 140 -7.95 -5.06 -7.82
CA LEU A 140 -8.78 -3.92 -7.46
C LEU A 140 -9.21 -4.04 -6.01
N TYR A 141 -9.17 -2.92 -5.29
CA TYR A 141 -9.61 -2.89 -3.90
C TYR A 141 -10.37 -1.62 -3.58
N ARG A 142 -11.62 -1.76 -3.11
CA ARG A 142 -12.46 -0.64 -2.70
C ARG A 142 -12.49 -0.52 -1.18
N GLN A 143 -12.11 0.64 -0.66
CA GLN A 143 -12.29 0.98 0.75
C GLN A 143 -13.61 1.72 0.97
N LYS A 144 -14.19 1.59 2.18
CA LYS A 144 -15.33 2.42 2.59
C LYS A 144 -14.85 3.86 2.81
N ASN A 145 -15.66 4.85 2.39
CA ASN A 145 -15.39 6.30 2.53
C ASN A 145 -14.22 6.83 1.69
N ILE A 146 -14.06 6.32 0.48
CA ILE A 146 -13.14 6.87 -0.53
C ILE A 146 -13.80 8.06 -1.23
N GLY A 147 -13.03 9.12 -1.51
CA GLY A 147 -13.43 10.22 -2.39
C GLY A 147 -13.73 9.71 -3.80
N GLY A 148 -14.82 10.14 -4.42
CA GLY A 148 -15.15 9.81 -5.82
C GLY A 148 -15.65 8.38 -6.08
N ASN A 149 -15.83 7.52 -5.08
CA ASN A 149 -16.11 6.08 -5.26
C ASN A 149 -15.09 5.29 -6.09
N LEU A 150 -13.88 5.81 -6.23
CA LEU A 150 -12.83 5.19 -7.02
C LEU A 150 -12.19 3.99 -6.29
N GLU A 151 -11.68 3.07 -7.06
CA GLU A 151 -11.02 1.87 -6.55
C GLU A 151 -9.51 2.11 -6.42
N ASN A 152 -8.88 1.44 -5.44
CA ASN A 152 -7.44 1.31 -5.43
C ASN A 152 -7.04 0.26 -6.46
N VAL A 153 -6.09 0.56 -7.31
CA VAL A 153 -5.67 -0.33 -8.40
C VAL A 153 -4.19 -0.69 -8.25
N GLY A 154 -3.89 -1.97 -8.33
CA GLY A 154 -2.53 -2.47 -8.44
C GLY A 154 -2.20 -2.85 -9.86
N TYR A 155 -1.08 -2.30 -10.35
CA TYR A 155 -0.51 -2.57 -11.66
C TYR A 155 0.82 -3.28 -11.50
N ALA A 156 1.13 -4.25 -12.35
CA ALA A 156 2.42 -4.94 -12.37
C ALA A 156 2.83 -5.35 -13.78
N LYS A 157 4.13 -5.43 -14.02
CA LYS A 157 4.65 -6.14 -15.18
C LYS A 157 4.35 -7.62 -15.02
N PRO A 158 4.11 -8.37 -16.12
CA PRO A 158 3.87 -9.81 -16.05
C PRO A 158 4.95 -10.55 -15.23
N GLY A 159 4.51 -11.35 -14.25
CA GLY A 159 5.37 -12.09 -13.33
C GLY A 159 5.90 -11.28 -12.12
N CYS A 160 5.53 -10.01 -11.99
CA CYS A 160 5.90 -9.15 -10.87
C CYS A 160 4.75 -8.85 -9.92
N GLU A 161 3.60 -9.49 -10.11
CA GLU A 161 2.41 -9.33 -9.28
C GLU A 161 2.67 -9.74 -7.82
N CYS A 162 2.00 -9.09 -6.88
CA CYS A 162 2.03 -9.51 -5.49
C CYS A 162 1.06 -10.66 -5.26
N LEU A 163 1.57 -11.86 -5.15
CA LEU A 163 0.77 -13.06 -4.92
C LEU A 163 -0.13 -12.93 -3.68
N TYR A 164 0.38 -12.30 -2.61
CA TYR A 164 -0.43 -12.05 -1.41
C TYR A 164 -1.69 -11.22 -1.70
N ASN A 165 -1.56 -10.17 -2.54
CA ASN A 165 -2.71 -9.33 -2.91
C ASN A 165 -3.76 -10.15 -3.67
N ILE A 166 -3.33 -10.98 -4.60
CA ILE A 166 -4.23 -11.87 -5.36
C ILE A 166 -4.93 -12.85 -4.42
N LEU A 167 -4.17 -13.57 -3.61
CA LEU A 167 -4.72 -14.60 -2.72
C LEU A 167 -5.71 -14.04 -1.69
N ILE A 168 -5.46 -12.83 -1.15
CA ILE A 168 -6.34 -12.20 -0.16
C ILE A 168 -7.62 -11.66 -0.81
N MET A 169 -7.53 -11.12 -2.02
CA MET A 169 -8.67 -10.51 -2.72
C MET A 169 -9.59 -11.57 -3.32
N GLU A 170 -9.01 -12.61 -3.90
CA GLU A 170 -9.75 -13.72 -4.52
C GLU A 170 -10.19 -14.79 -3.50
N GLU A 171 -9.87 -14.59 -2.22
CA GLU A 171 -10.22 -15.55 -1.14
C GLU A 171 -9.76 -16.98 -1.44
N MET A 172 -8.58 -17.13 -2.06
CA MET A 172 -8.07 -18.42 -2.57
C MET A 172 -7.53 -19.33 -1.48
N THR A 173 -7.14 -18.77 -0.33
CA THR A 173 -6.47 -19.52 0.74
C THR A 173 -6.76 -18.95 2.11
N ASP A 174 -6.57 -19.78 3.13
CA ASP A 174 -6.55 -19.33 4.51
C ASP A 174 -5.39 -18.37 4.77
N ILE A 175 -5.60 -17.41 5.64
CA ILE A 175 -4.57 -16.47 6.08
C ILE A 175 -4.44 -16.54 7.58
N ILE A 176 -3.33 -17.09 8.07
CA ILE A 176 -3.04 -17.11 9.51
C ILE A 176 -2.34 -15.82 9.86
N ALA A 177 -2.97 -15.02 10.73
CA ALA A 177 -2.48 -13.72 11.12
C ALA A 177 -1.92 -13.72 12.54
N ALA A 178 -0.77 -13.07 12.73
CA ALA A 178 -0.13 -12.88 14.03
C ALA A 178 -0.05 -11.38 14.36
N GLY A 179 -0.03 -11.06 15.66
CA GLY A 179 0.11 -9.69 16.15
C GLY A 179 -1.20 -9.08 16.63
N ALA A 180 -1.06 -7.96 17.37
CA ALA A 180 -2.21 -7.18 17.86
C ALA A 180 -3.00 -6.60 16.68
N GLY A 181 -4.34 -6.69 16.76
CA GLY A 181 -5.24 -6.19 15.73
C GLY A 181 -5.28 -7.01 14.44
N ALA A 182 -4.52 -8.11 14.35
CA ALA A 182 -4.53 -9.00 13.20
C ALA A 182 -5.76 -9.92 13.20
N SER A 183 -6.23 -10.29 12.01
CA SER A 183 -7.39 -11.16 11.79
C SER A 183 -6.99 -12.35 10.93
N THR A 184 -7.07 -13.54 11.50
CA THR A 184 -6.97 -14.80 10.75
C THR A 184 -8.23 -14.98 9.93
N LYS A 185 -8.10 -15.35 8.65
CA LYS A 185 -9.19 -15.58 7.71
C LYS A 185 -9.17 -17.03 7.28
N LEU A 186 -10.28 -17.73 7.48
CA LEU A 186 -10.50 -19.10 7.04
C LEU A 186 -11.50 -19.12 5.89
N VAL A 187 -11.16 -19.82 4.82
CA VAL A 187 -11.94 -19.86 3.58
C VAL A 187 -12.51 -21.26 3.35
N TYR A 188 -13.82 -21.37 3.42
CA TYR A 188 -14.55 -22.62 3.19
C TYR A 188 -15.16 -22.61 1.79
N HIS A 189 -14.38 -23.04 0.80
CA HIS A 189 -14.77 -22.98 -0.62
C HIS A 189 -16.05 -23.75 -0.92
N ALA A 190 -16.23 -24.94 -0.33
CA ALA A 190 -17.42 -25.76 -0.54
C ALA A 190 -18.72 -25.10 -0.05
N GLU A 191 -18.60 -24.20 0.94
CA GLU A 191 -19.74 -23.53 1.59
C GLU A 191 -19.88 -22.08 1.13
N ASN A 192 -18.97 -21.60 0.29
CA ASN A 192 -18.84 -20.18 -0.08
C ASN A 192 -18.88 -19.25 1.16
N ARG A 193 -18.14 -19.61 2.19
CA ARG A 193 -18.15 -18.96 3.50
C ARG A 193 -16.74 -18.58 3.96
N VAL A 194 -16.65 -17.43 4.60
CA VAL A 194 -15.41 -16.93 5.21
C VAL A 194 -15.63 -16.66 6.68
N GLU A 195 -14.75 -17.21 7.51
CA GLU A 195 -14.71 -16.92 8.95
C GLU A 195 -13.49 -16.09 9.31
N ARG A 196 -13.60 -15.33 10.40
CA ARG A 196 -12.50 -14.54 10.95
C ARG A 196 -12.27 -14.84 12.41
N VAL A 197 -10.99 -15.03 12.77
CA VAL A 197 -10.54 -15.19 14.15
C VAL A 197 -9.68 -13.98 14.51
N GLU A 198 -10.28 -13.08 15.27
CA GLU A 198 -9.68 -11.79 15.61
C GLU A 198 -8.72 -11.89 16.81
N ASN A 199 -7.58 -11.24 16.72
CA ASN A 199 -6.71 -10.96 17.87
C ASN A 199 -7.18 -9.69 18.60
N CYS A 200 -6.74 -9.50 19.86
CA CYS A 200 -6.95 -8.25 20.58
C CYS A 200 -6.33 -7.08 19.82
N LYS A 201 -7.01 -5.92 19.81
CA LYS A 201 -6.56 -4.74 19.09
C LYS A 201 -5.42 -4.00 19.81
N SER A 202 -5.49 -3.96 21.15
CA SER A 202 -4.45 -3.38 22.00
C SER A 202 -3.22 -4.29 22.02
N VAL A 203 -2.03 -3.70 21.96
CA VAL A 203 -0.76 -4.44 22.08
C VAL A 203 -0.64 -5.06 23.47
N ASP A 204 -0.97 -4.31 24.51
CA ASP A 204 -0.92 -4.78 25.90
C ASP A 204 -1.87 -5.97 26.13
N ASP A 205 -3.12 -5.87 25.65
CA ASP A 205 -4.07 -6.98 25.74
C ASP A 205 -3.60 -8.21 24.95
N TYR A 206 -3.00 -8.00 23.79
CA TYR A 206 -2.47 -9.10 22.97
C TYR A 206 -1.35 -9.85 23.70
N ILE A 207 -0.44 -9.12 24.35
CA ILE A 207 0.67 -9.70 25.12
C ILE A 207 0.13 -10.42 26.36
N ASN A 208 -0.73 -9.75 27.14
CA ASN A 208 -1.25 -10.28 28.39
C ASN A 208 -2.23 -11.46 28.21
N ARG A 209 -2.86 -11.57 27.04
CA ARG A 209 -3.83 -12.63 26.70
C ARG A 209 -3.33 -13.51 25.55
N PHE A 210 -2.02 -13.67 25.41
CA PHE A 210 -1.41 -14.39 24.29
C PHE A 210 -1.91 -15.83 24.16
N ASP A 211 -2.00 -16.57 25.28
CA ASP A 211 -2.49 -17.94 25.28
C ASP A 211 -3.95 -18.03 24.80
N GLU A 212 -4.80 -17.07 25.19
CA GLU A 212 -6.16 -16.99 24.68
C GLU A 212 -6.20 -16.78 23.15
N MET A 213 -5.29 -15.96 22.61
CA MET A 213 -5.19 -15.74 21.15
C MET A 213 -4.77 -17.04 20.43
N LEU A 214 -3.87 -17.81 21.02
CA LEU A 214 -3.51 -19.14 20.51
C LEU A 214 -4.68 -20.11 20.57
N ASP A 215 -5.40 -20.15 21.68
CA ASP A 215 -6.54 -21.05 21.85
C ASP A 215 -7.70 -20.72 20.89
N ARG A 216 -7.96 -19.44 20.62
CA ARG A 216 -8.94 -19.04 19.58
C ARG A 216 -8.60 -19.63 18.23
N LYS A 217 -7.31 -19.60 17.83
CA LYS A 217 -6.84 -20.17 16.57
C LYS A 217 -6.92 -21.69 16.57
N ARG A 218 -6.44 -22.36 17.65
CA ARG A 218 -6.50 -23.84 17.76
C ARG A 218 -7.91 -24.41 17.67
N LYS A 219 -8.92 -23.66 18.16
CA LYS A 219 -10.33 -24.05 18.06
C LYS A 219 -10.93 -23.87 16.68
N ALA A 220 -10.29 -23.06 15.84
CA ALA A 220 -10.77 -22.72 14.50
C ALA A 220 -10.19 -23.64 13.41
N PHE A 221 -9.10 -24.37 13.73
CA PHE A 221 -8.45 -25.39 12.90
C PHE A 221 -8.66 -26.78 13.49
#